data_6358f252b826e3a22191496bd98d05c2
#
_entry.id   6358f252b826e3a22191496bd98d05c2
#
_cell.length_a   1.000
_cell.length_b   1.000
_cell.length_c   1.000
_cell.angle_alpha   90.00
_cell.angle_beta   90.00
_cell.angle_gamma   90.00
#
_symmetry.space_group_name_H-M   'P 1'
#
loop_
_entity.id
_entity.type
_entity.pdbx_description
1 polymer ?
#
loop_
_entity_poly.entity_id
_entity_poly.type
_entity_poly.pdbx_seq_one_letter_code
_entity_poly.pdbx_strand_id
1 'polypeptide(L)'
;GIDQAHLLGGCMGCPPVAAFGVAHPEMVLSMTLFWPVGGAKYRINCHLRFARHLGYVEESGMQAVVDSVRSPNLNFSQDPSGGPWGNNIRQSDDFAAAYAALDPAAYKMTVSAMVHGLFDRDTAPGAEAEELLALNLPALIVPGGDDAHATSAAMYLHECLAGSVYVDIQPREQSEENIPDRILGFMAGVEA
;
A
#
# COMPACT_ATOMS: atom_id res chain seq x y z
N GLY A 1 -22.09 15.16 -5.75
CA GLY A 1 -20.76 14.65 -5.46
C GLY A 1 -20.48 14.75 -3.97
N ILE A 2 -19.36 14.27 -3.53
CA ILE A 2 -18.82 14.49 -2.17
C ILE A 2 -17.81 15.63 -2.31
N ASP A 3 -18.01 16.71 -1.58
CA ASP A 3 -17.15 17.88 -1.64
C ASP A 3 -15.90 17.68 -0.78
N GLN A 4 -16.05 17.16 0.43
CA GLN A 4 -14.96 16.82 1.35
C GLN A 4 -15.25 15.53 2.12
N ALA A 5 -14.20 14.81 2.51
CA ALA A 5 -14.31 13.58 3.28
C ALA A 5 -13.10 13.35 4.21
N HIS A 6 -13.33 12.59 5.30
CA HIS A 6 -12.25 11.93 6.01
C HIS A 6 -11.78 10.72 5.20
N LEU A 7 -10.49 10.57 5.02
CA LEU A 7 -9.89 9.45 4.32
C LEU A 7 -9.23 8.49 5.32
N LEU A 8 -9.49 7.20 5.16
CA LEU A 8 -8.82 6.16 5.95
C LEU A 8 -8.15 5.16 5.01
N GLY A 9 -6.87 4.97 5.18
CA GLY A 9 -6.08 3.95 4.49
C GLY A 9 -5.46 2.98 5.49
N GLY A 10 -5.64 1.69 5.25
CA GLY A 10 -4.96 0.64 6.00
C GLY A 10 -3.95 -0.11 5.14
N CYS A 11 -2.78 -0.45 5.69
CA CYS A 11 -1.76 -1.21 4.99
C CYS A 11 -1.35 -0.52 3.66
N MET A 12 -1.46 -1.20 2.53
CA MET A 12 -1.27 -0.65 1.18
C MET A 12 -2.26 0.48 0.80
N GLY A 13 -3.29 0.72 1.59
CA GLY A 13 -4.20 1.85 1.40
C GLY A 13 -3.63 3.18 1.90
N CYS A 14 -2.60 3.18 2.74
CA CYS A 14 -1.98 4.41 3.23
C CYS A 14 -1.33 5.25 2.11
N PRO A 15 -0.50 4.67 1.19
CA PRO A 15 0.07 5.41 0.07
C PRO A 15 -0.94 6.16 -0.80
N PRO A 16 -2.03 5.55 -1.30
CA PRO A 16 -3.01 6.27 -2.10
C PRO A 16 -3.77 7.34 -1.30
N VAL A 17 -4.02 7.17 0.00
CA VAL A 17 -4.61 8.22 0.85
C VAL A 17 -3.68 9.42 0.95
N ALA A 18 -2.39 9.21 1.22
CA ALA A 18 -1.41 10.28 1.26
C ALA A 18 -1.27 10.98 -0.10
N ALA A 19 -1.17 10.23 -1.19
CA ALA A 19 -1.09 10.78 -2.55
C ALA A 19 -2.34 11.58 -2.93
N PHE A 20 -3.53 11.12 -2.54
CA PHE A 20 -4.78 11.86 -2.75
C PHE A 20 -4.78 13.17 -1.95
N GLY A 21 -4.35 13.13 -0.69
CA GLY A 21 -4.22 14.32 0.14
C GLY A 21 -3.28 15.38 -0.45
N VAL A 22 -2.17 14.94 -1.06
CA VAL A 22 -1.24 15.83 -1.78
C VAL A 22 -1.88 16.40 -3.05
N ALA A 23 -2.58 15.57 -3.83
CA ALA A 23 -3.16 15.98 -5.10
C ALA A 23 -4.45 16.83 -4.95
N HIS A 24 -5.22 16.59 -3.90
CA HIS A 24 -6.55 17.18 -3.69
C HIS A 24 -6.77 17.60 -2.22
N PRO A 25 -5.91 18.44 -1.63
CA PRO A 25 -6.02 18.80 -0.21
C PRO A 25 -7.35 19.47 0.14
N GLU A 26 -7.98 20.16 -0.82
CA GLU A 26 -9.26 20.83 -0.66
C GLU A 26 -10.44 19.85 -0.50
N MET A 27 -10.28 18.59 -0.87
CA MET A 27 -11.31 17.55 -0.75
C MET A 27 -11.14 16.70 0.52
N VAL A 28 -10.12 16.96 1.34
CA VAL A 28 -9.78 16.11 2.49
C VAL A 28 -9.99 16.87 3.80
N LEU A 29 -10.88 16.37 4.65
CA LEU A 29 -11.05 16.85 6.03
C LEU A 29 -9.90 16.37 6.92
N SER A 30 -9.59 15.09 6.86
CA SER A 30 -8.44 14.49 7.54
C SER A 30 -8.01 13.17 6.91
N MET A 31 -6.80 12.72 7.24
CA MET A 31 -6.27 11.42 6.84
C MET A 31 -6.05 10.54 8.07
N THR A 32 -6.48 9.28 8.00
CA THR A 32 -6.08 8.24 8.96
C THR A 32 -5.21 7.20 8.23
N LEU A 33 -3.96 7.06 8.65
CA LEU A 33 -2.98 6.14 8.10
C LEU A 33 -2.77 5.00 9.10
N PHE A 34 -3.49 3.89 8.86
CA PHE A 34 -3.52 2.75 9.76
C PHE A 34 -2.53 1.67 9.29
N TRP A 35 -1.53 1.36 10.10
CA TRP A 35 -0.50 0.37 9.80
C TRP A 35 0.14 0.61 8.43
N PRO A 36 0.77 1.76 8.20
CA PRO A 36 1.39 2.05 6.91
C PRO A 36 2.49 1.02 6.60
N VAL A 37 2.48 0.54 5.35
CA VAL A 37 3.52 -0.37 4.86
C VAL A 37 4.84 0.37 4.71
N GLY A 38 5.95 -0.33 4.95
CA GLY A 38 7.29 0.23 4.78
C GLY A 38 8.32 -0.42 5.70
N GLY A 39 9.54 0.08 5.60
CA GLY A 39 10.70 -0.43 6.32
C GLY A 39 11.51 -1.45 5.51
N ALA A 40 12.73 -1.75 5.98
CA ALA A 40 13.70 -2.55 5.24
C ALA A 40 13.22 -3.95 4.90
N LYS A 41 12.54 -4.63 5.83
CA LYS A 41 12.00 -5.99 5.59
C LYS A 41 10.89 -5.98 4.54
N TYR A 42 9.98 -5.00 4.61
CA TYR A 42 8.93 -4.83 3.59
C TYR A 42 9.56 -4.66 2.21
N ARG A 43 10.51 -3.74 2.07
CA ARG A 43 11.25 -3.50 0.82
C ARG A 43 11.87 -4.79 0.27
N ILE A 44 12.68 -5.49 1.09
CA ILE A 44 13.36 -6.71 0.68
C ILE A 44 12.35 -7.78 0.25
N ASN A 45 11.28 -7.98 1.01
CA ASN A 45 10.26 -8.97 0.71
C ASN A 45 9.50 -8.65 -0.59
N CYS A 46 9.22 -7.37 -0.85
CA CYS A 46 8.60 -6.95 -2.11
C CYS A 46 9.50 -7.20 -3.30
N HIS A 47 10.77 -6.81 -3.24
CA HIS A 47 11.74 -7.09 -4.30
C HIS A 47 11.87 -8.59 -4.58
N LEU A 48 11.98 -9.42 -3.55
CA LEU A 48 12.09 -10.88 -3.71
C LEU A 48 10.82 -11.50 -4.35
N ARG A 49 9.64 -11.05 -3.95
CA ARG A 49 8.37 -11.54 -4.53
C ARG A 49 8.26 -11.19 -6.02
N PHE A 50 8.54 -9.94 -6.37
CA PHE A 50 8.49 -9.51 -7.75
C PHE A 50 9.60 -10.14 -8.60
N ALA A 51 10.81 -10.32 -8.08
CA ALA A 51 11.88 -11.01 -8.78
C ALA A 51 11.48 -12.46 -9.13
N ARG A 52 10.86 -13.19 -8.19
CA ARG A 52 10.33 -14.54 -8.44
C ARG A 52 9.23 -14.55 -9.49
N HIS A 53 8.30 -13.60 -9.41
CA HIS A 53 7.24 -13.46 -10.41
C HIS A 53 7.79 -13.21 -11.81
N LEU A 54 8.69 -12.24 -11.94
CA LEU A 54 9.28 -11.87 -13.23
C LEU A 54 10.16 -12.99 -13.80
N GLY A 55 10.85 -13.75 -12.94
CA GLY A 55 11.56 -14.97 -13.34
C GLY A 55 10.61 -16.02 -13.90
N TYR A 56 9.47 -16.25 -13.24
CA TYR A 56 8.45 -17.19 -13.73
C TYR A 56 7.82 -16.74 -15.08
N VAL A 57 7.56 -15.45 -15.23
CA VAL A 57 7.10 -14.88 -16.50
C VAL A 57 8.11 -15.12 -17.62
N GLU A 58 9.41 -14.93 -17.34
CA GLU A 58 10.49 -15.12 -18.32
C GLU A 58 10.63 -16.59 -18.74
N GLU A 59 10.50 -17.51 -17.80
CA GLU A 59 10.66 -18.95 -18.04
C GLU A 59 9.42 -19.60 -18.69
N SER A 60 8.22 -19.19 -18.29
CA SER A 60 6.98 -19.90 -18.57
C SER A 60 5.95 -19.10 -19.39
N GLY A 61 6.14 -17.78 -19.49
CA GLY A 61 5.24 -16.88 -20.23
C GLY A 61 3.99 -16.47 -19.47
N MET A 62 3.23 -15.51 -20.04
CA MET A 62 2.07 -14.88 -19.37
C MET A 62 0.90 -15.85 -19.21
N GLN A 63 0.66 -16.78 -20.15
CA GLN A 63 -0.40 -17.78 -20.03
C GLN A 63 -0.18 -18.69 -18.83
N ALA A 64 1.06 -19.12 -18.57
CA ALA A 64 1.39 -19.94 -17.41
C ALA A 64 1.11 -19.23 -16.07
N VAL A 65 1.27 -17.91 -16.01
CA VAL A 65 0.86 -17.12 -14.84
C VAL A 65 -0.64 -17.24 -14.61
N VAL A 66 -1.45 -17.07 -15.66
CA VAL A 66 -2.91 -17.20 -15.58
C VAL A 66 -3.32 -18.59 -15.09
N ASP A 67 -2.69 -19.63 -15.63
CA ASP A 67 -2.96 -21.02 -15.26
C ASP A 67 -2.58 -21.31 -13.79
N SER A 68 -1.44 -20.80 -13.34
CA SER A 68 -0.96 -20.98 -11.97
C SER A 68 -1.88 -20.32 -10.93
N VAL A 69 -2.50 -19.19 -11.26
CA VAL A 69 -3.39 -18.45 -10.36
C VAL A 69 -4.74 -19.15 -10.17
N ARG A 70 -5.19 -19.90 -11.17
CA ARG A 70 -6.50 -20.58 -11.13
C ARG A 70 -6.53 -21.82 -10.25
N SER A 71 -5.36 -22.44 -9.98
CA SER A 71 -5.26 -23.63 -9.12
C SER A 71 -3.79 -23.90 -8.72
N PRO A 72 -3.45 -23.96 -7.43
CA PRO A 72 -4.24 -23.69 -6.25
C PRO A 72 -4.55 -22.20 -6.05
N ASN A 73 -5.55 -21.87 -5.23
CA ASN A 73 -5.93 -20.49 -4.93
C ASN A 73 -4.98 -19.87 -3.86
N LEU A 74 -3.75 -19.61 -4.25
CA LEU A 74 -2.75 -18.96 -3.40
C LEU A 74 -2.68 -17.46 -3.72
N ASN A 75 -2.41 -16.65 -2.71
CA ASN A 75 -2.19 -15.22 -2.91
C ASN A 75 -0.72 -14.93 -3.25
N PHE A 76 -0.42 -13.71 -3.72
CA PHE A 76 0.90 -13.29 -4.14
C PHE A 76 1.99 -13.41 -3.05
N SER A 77 1.62 -13.36 -1.77
CA SER A 77 2.58 -13.55 -0.68
C SER A 77 2.90 -15.02 -0.40
N GLN A 78 1.98 -15.93 -0.75
CA GLN A 78 2.16 -17.37 -0.58
C GLN A 78 2.83 -18.00 -1.81
N ASP A 79 2.39 -17.61 -3.00
CA ASP A 79 3.02 -18.02 -4.28
C ASP A 79 3.24 -16.80 -5.17
N PRO A 80 4.46 -16.27 -5.22
CA PRO A 80 4.80 -15.14 -6.06
C PRO A 80 4.66 -15.39 -7.57
N SER A 81 4.67 -16.65 -8.04
CA SER A 81 4.56 -16.98 -9.48
C SER A 81 3.30 -16.38 -10.11
N GLY A 82 2.19 -16.40 -9.39
CA GLY A 82 0.91 -15.83 -9.83
C GLY A 82 0.85 -14.31 -9.95
N GLY A 83 1.84 -13.60 -9.42
CA GLY A 83 1.91 -12.14 -9.47
C GLY A 83 0.83 -11.42 -8.65
N PRO A 84 0.86 -10.08 -8.64
CA PRO A 84 -0.02 -9.27 -7.79
C PRO A 84 -1.48 -9.21 -8.28
N TRP A 85 -1.75 -9.60 -9.53
CA TRP A 85 -3.07 -9.50 -10.17
C TRP A 85 -3.92 -10.76 -10.06
N GLY A 86 -3.52 -11.72 -9.23
CA GLY A 86 -4.18 -13.02 -9.12
C GLY A 86 -5.68 -12.94 -8.84
N ASN A 87 -6.14 -12.00 -8.03
CA ASN A 87 -7.58 -11.81 -7.78
C ASN A 87 -8.33 -11.35 -9.04
N ASN A 88 -7.78 -10.40 -9.79
CA ASN A 88 -8.39 -9.92 -11.03
C ASN A 88 -8.47 -11.03 -12.09
N ILE A 89 -7.41 -11.83 -12.20
CA ILE A 89 -7.37 -13.00 -13.10
C ILE A 89 -8.46 -14.03 -12.75
N ARG A 90 -8.71 -14.27 -11.46
CA ARG A 90 -9.75 -15.21 -11.00
C ARG A 90 -11.17 -14.68 -11.18
N GLN A 91 -11.35 -13.36 -11.07
CA GLN A 91 -12.67 -12.73 -11.07
C GLN A 91 -13.17 -12.36 -12.48
N SER A 92 -12.29 -12.29 -13.48
CA SER A 92 -12.65 -11.85 -14.82
C SER A 92 -11.88 -12.62 -15.89
N ASP A 93 -12.62 -13.38 -16.70
CA ASP A 93 -12.06 -14.10 -17.84
C ASP A 93 -11.52 -13.14 -18.92
N ASP A 94 -12.16 -11.99 -19.11
CA ASP A 94 -11.69 -10.96 -20.03
C ASP A 94 -10.35 -10.37 -19.56
N PHE A 95 -10.22 -10.10 -18.26
CA PHE A 95 -8.95 -9.65 -17.68
C PHE A 95 -7.87 -10.74 -17.83
N ALA A 96 -8.21 -11.99 -17.54
CA ALA A 96 -7.28 -13.11 -17.67
C ALA A 96 -6.78 -13.29 -19.11
N ALA A 97 -7.69 -13.19 -20.09
CA ALA A 97 -7.33 -13.28 -21.51
C ALA A 97 -6.44 -12.10 -21.94
N ALA A 98 -6.79 -10.88 -21.57
CA ALA A 98 -5.99 -9.69 -21.85
C ALA A 98 -4.60 -9.78 -21.19
N TYR A 99 -4.52 -10.27 -19.95
CA TYR A 99 -3.27 -10.45 -19.22
C TYR A 99 -2.38 -11.51 -19.86
N ALA A 100 -2.96 -12.64 -20.29
CA ALA A 100 -2.23 -13.72 -21.00
C ALA A 100 -1.66 -13.26 -22.35
N ALA A 101 -2.31 -12.28 -22.98
CA ALA A 101 -1.89 -11.72 -24.28
C ALA A 101 -0.80 -10.64 -24.18
N LEU A 102 -0.39 -10.23 -22.98
CA LEU A 102 0.68 -9.23 -22.81
C LEU A 102 2.02 -9.76 -23.32
N ASP A 103 2.80 -8.87 -23.94
CA ASP A 103 4.20 -9.18 -24.27
C ASP A 103 5.04 -9.33 -22.99
N PRO A 104 5.69 -10.49 -22.77
CA PRO A 104 6.43 -10.73 -21.52
C PRO A 104 7.58 -9.74 -21.29
N ALA A 105 8.24 -9.26 -22.34
CA ALA A 105 9.36 -8.33 -22.21
C ALA A 105 8.88 -6.93 -21.83
N ALA A 106 7.81 -6.43 -22.44
CA ALA A 106 7.18 -5.17 -22.09
C ALA A 106 6.60 -5.20 -20.68
N TYR A 107 5.94 -6.31 -20.30
CA TYR A 107 5.44 -6.53 -18.95
C TYR A 107 6.56 -6.48 -17.91
N LYS A 108 7.65 -7.25 -18.14
CA LYS A 108 8.82 -7.28 -17.25
C LYS A 108 9.43 -5.88 -17.07
N MET A 109 9.59 -5.12 -18.14
CA MET A 109 10.11 -3.76 -18.10
C MET A 109 9.21 -2.84 -17.27
N THR A 110 7.91 -2.87 -17.50
CA THR A 110 6.93 -2.04 -16.79
C THR A 110 6.86 -2.37 -15.30
N VAL A 111 6.78 -3.67 -14.97
CA VAL A 111 6.70 -4.11 -13.57
C VAL A 111 8.02 -3.86 -12.84
N SER A 112 9.18 -4.05 -13.48
CA SER A 112 10.47 -3.69 -12.88
C SER A 112 10.55 -2.21 -12.55
N ALA A 113 10.16 -1.33 -13.48
CA ALA A 113 10.13 0.11 -13.22
C ALA A 113 9.18 0.48 -12.07
N MET A 114 8.00 -0.16 -12.00
CA MET A 114 7.05 0.01 -10.89
C MET A 114 7.67 -0.44 -9.55
N VAL A 115 8.33 -1.58 -9.51
CA VAL A 115 8.97 -2.13 -8.30
C VAL A 115 10.04 -1.17 -7.78
N HIS A 116 10.89 -0.66 -8.66
CA HIS A 116 11.92 0.32 -8.30
C HIS A 116 11.28 1.63 -7.82
N GLY A 117 10.28 2.14 -8.50
CA GLY A 117 9.59 3.36 -8.08
C GLY A 117 8.92 3.25 -6.71
N LEU A 118 8.38 2.07 -6.36
CA LEU A 118 7.65 1.88 -5.12
C LEU A 118 8.53 1.42 -3.94
N PHE A 119 9.57 0.61 -4.19
CA PHE A 119 10.23 -0.14 -3.12
C PHE A 119 11.75 0.11 -2.99
N ASP A 120 12.34 1.06 -3.73
CA ASP A 120 13.77 1.38 -3.60
C ASP A 120 14.11 2.26 -2.39
N ARG A 121 13.15 2.48 -1.50
CA ARG A 121 13.33 3.24 -0.25
C ARG A 121 12.93 2.41 0.97
N ASP A 122 13.52 2.72 2.11
CA ASP A 122 13.22 2.06 3.41
C ASP A 122 11.98 2.66 4.11
N THR A 123 11.42 3.72 3.55
CA THR A 123 10.25 4.44 4.06
C THR A 123 8.96 3.90 3.43
N ALA A 124 7.82 4.40 3.89
CA ALA A 124 6.53 4.09 3.27
C ALA A 124 6.55 4.50 1.78
N PRO A 125 6.08 3.65 0.86
CA PRO A 125 5.91 4.04 -0.54
C PRO A 125 4.83 5.12 -0.66
N GLY A 126 4.86 5.91 -1.74
CA GLY A 126 3.84 6.92 -2.03
C GLY A 126 4.42 8.30 -2.27
N ALA A 127 3.75 9.34 -1.74
CA ALA A 127 4.17 10.74 -1.88
C ALA A 127 5.59 10.99 -1.36
N GLU A 128 6.29 11.92 -1.99
CA GLU A 128 7.65 12.30 -1.60
C GLU A 128 7.66 13.08 -0.28
N ALA A 129 8.78 13.05 0.43
CA ALA A 129 8.92 13.74 1.71
C ALA A 129 8.58 15.23 1.62
N GLU A 130 9.03 15.89 0.57
CA GLU A 130 8.81 17.32 0.31
C GLU A 130 7.33 17.63 0.11
N GLU A 131 6.59 16.74 -0.56
CA GLU A 131 5.15 16.87 -0.78
C GLU A 131 4.37 16.71 0.54
N LEU A 132 4.77 15.74 1.36
CA LEU A 132 4.18 15.50 2.68
C LEU A 132 4.48 16.64 3.66
N LEU A 133 5.71 17.16 3.66
CA LEU A 133 6.11 18.31 4.49
C LEU A 133 5.35 19.59 4.15
N ALA A 134 5.00 19.76 2.88
CA ALA A 134 4.20 20.91 2.43
C ALA A 134 2.69 20.74 2.71
N LEU A 135 2.25 19.55 3.08
CA LEU A 135 0.84 19.23 3.27
C LEU A 135 0.37 19.68 4.66
N ASN A 136 -0.63 20.57 4.68
CA ASN A 136 -1.23 21.05 5.91
C ASN A 136 -2.64 20.46 6.11
N LEU A 137 -2.69 19.15 6.32
CA LEU A 137 -3.94 18.42 6.61
C LEU A 137 -3.83 17.73 7.96
N PRO A 138 -4.92 17.69 8.75
CA PRO A 138 -4.98 16.86 9.95
C PRO A 138 -4.75 15.39 9.59
N ALA A 139 -3.83 14.73 10.27
CA ALA A 139 -3.54 13.32 10.04
C ALA A 139 -3.43 12.55 11.35
N LEU A 140 -4.00 11.34 11.39
CA LEU A 140 -3.82 10.37 12.47
C LEU A 140 -2.99 9.21 11.94
N ILE A 141 -1.92 8.86 12.67
CA ILE A 141 -1.04 7.76 12.28
C ILE A 141 -1.10 6.67 13.36
N VAL A 142 -1.55 5.49 12.96
CA VAL A 142 -1.61 4.30 13.82
C VAL A 142 -0.47 3.38 13.41
N PRO A 143 0.55 3.16 14.28
CA PRO A 143 1.72 2.36 13.93
C PRO A 143 1.39 0.86 13.83
N GLY A 144 2.00 0.17 12.88
CA GLY A 144 2.10 -1.27 12.85
C GLY A 144 3.40 -1.76 13.53
N GLY A 145 3.59 -3.08 13.58
CA GLY A 145 4.75 -3.68 14.27
C GLY A 145 5.19 -5.03 13.74
N ASP A 146 4.84 -5.35 12.48
CA ASP A 146 5.28 -6.57 11.81
C ASP A 146 6.29 -6.27 10.67
N ASP A 147 6.70 -7.31 9.95
CA ASP A 147 7.68 -7.22 8.88
C ASP A 147 7.23 -6.38 7.67
N ALA A 148 5.93 -6.16 7.50
CA ALA A 148 5.37 -5.33 6.42
C ALA A 148 5.00 -3.92 6.89
N HIS A 149 4.76 -3.73 8.18
CA HIS A 149 4.26 -2.50 8.80
C HIS A 149 5.22 -2.06 9.90
N ALA A 150 6.47 -1.76 9.52
CA ALA A 150 7.48 -1.36 10.48
C ALA A 150 7.10 -0.04 11.17
N THR A 151 7.35 0.05 12.48
CA THR A 151 7.13 1.28 13.26
C THR A 151 7.87 2.48 12.64
N SER A 152 9.04 2.25 12.02
CA SER A 152 9.79 3.27 11.30
C SER A 152 9.04 3.90 10.14
N ALA A 153 8.17 3.15 9.44
CA ALA A 153 7.33 3.71 8.36
C ALA A 153 6.27 4.67 8.90
N ALA A 154 5.66 4.34 10.04
CA ALA A 154 4.72 5.23 10.73
C ALA A 154 5.41 6.49 11.28
N MET A 155 6.60 6.33 11.86
CA MET A 155 7.40 7.47 12.35
C MET A 155 7.82 8.40 11.21
N TYR A 156 8.24 7.86 10.06
CA TYR A 156 8.56 8.66 8.89
C TYR A 156 7.38 9.54 8.44
N LEU A 157 6.18 8.96 8.38
CA LEU A 157 4.98 9.73 8.02
C LEU A 157 4.65 10.79 9.07
N HIS A 158 4.84 10.48 10.35
CA HIS A 158 4.64 11.42 11.44
C HIS A 158 5.63 12.59 11.39
N GLU A 159 6.88 12.33 11.05
CA GLU A 159 7.91 13.37 10.88
C GLU A 159 7.61 14.27 9.67
N CYS A 160 7.10 13.70 8.57
CA CYS A 160 6.77 14.46 7.37
C CYS A 160 5.46 15.25 7.48
N LEU A 161 4.46 14.76 8.21
CA LEU A 161 3.14 15.40 8.35
C LEU A 161 3.09 16.25 9.62
N ALA A 162 3.43 17.51 9.49
CA ALA A 162 3.67 18.43 10.62
C ALA A 162 2.50 18.60 11.61
N GLY A 163 1.25 18.36 11.19
CA GLY A 163 0.05 18.44 12.05
C GLY A 163 -0.47 17.06 12.49
N SER A 164 0.30 15.99 12.29
CA SER A 164 -0.18 14.65 12.57
C SER A 164 -0.18 14.29 14.06
N VAL A 165 -1.17 13.47 14.44
CA VAL A 165 -1.25 12.82 15.75
C VAL A 165 -0.77 11.39 15.59
N TYR A 166 0.23 11.00 16.39
CA TYR A 166 0.70 9.62 16.44
C TYR A 166 0.00 8.88 17.57
N VAL A 167 -0.56 7.71 17.29
CA VAL A 167 -1.22 6.88 18.31
C VAL A 167 -0.17 6.15 19.14
N ASP A 168 -0.02 6.58 20.39
CA ASP A 168 0.92 5.98 21.35
C ASP A 168 0.30 4.75 22.01
N ILE A 169 -0.07 3.75 21.20
CA ILE A 169 -0.51 2.42 21.64
C ILE A 169 0.38 1.42 20.91
N GLN A 170 1.11 0.61 21.67
CA GLN A 170 1.99 -0.40 21.07
C GLN A 170 1.17 -1.34 20.17
N PRO A 171 1.68 -1.74 18.98
CA PRO A 171 0.92 -2.57 18.04
C PRO A 171 0.30 -3.83 18.66
N ARG A 172 1.00 -4.48 19.61
CA ARG A 172 0.52 -5.66 20.34
C ARG A 172 -0.62 -5.37 21.33
N GLU A 173 -0.85 -4.11 21.67
CA GLU A 173 -1.88 -3.64 22.60
C GLU A 173 -3.08 -3.02 21.85
N GLN A 174 -2.97 -2.90 20.53
CA GLN A 174 -4.05 -2.43 19.68
C GLN A 174 -5.13 -3.50 19.52
N SER A 175 -6.39 -3.09 19.60
CA SER A 175 -7.55 -3.97 19.52
C SER A 175 -8.72 -3.30 18.80
N GLU A 176 -9.74 -4.11 18.48
CA GLU A 176 -11.01 -3.61 17.94
C GLU A 176 -11.79 -2.75 18.95
N GLU A 177 -11.39 -2.74 20.21
CA GLU A 177 -12.02 -1.94 21.28
C GLU A 177 -11.38 -0.57 21.42
N ASN A 178 -10.03 -0.44 21.24
CA ASN A 178 -9.34 0.81 21.54
C ASN A 178 -8.99 1.66 20.31
N ILE A 179 -8.75 1.07 19.14
CA ILE A 179 -8.34 1.83 17.95
C ILE A 179 -9.52 2.54 17.28
N PRO A 180 -10.70 1.92 17.09
CA PRO A 180 -11.85 2.62 16.49
C PRO A 180 -12.22 3.90 17.23
N ASP A 181 -12.25 3.89 18.56
CA ASP A 181 -12.55 5.06 19.39
C ASP A 181 -11.54 6.19 19.18
N ARG A 182 -10.25 5.86 19.01
CA ARG A 182 -9.21 6.84 18.70
C ARG A 182 -9.43 7.48 17.33
N ILE A 183 -9.76 6.67 16.33
CA ILE A 183 -10.03 7.16 14.96
C ILE A 183 -11.27 8.05 14.93
N LEU A 184 -12.37 7.59 15.52
CA LEU A 184 -13.62 8.35 15.56
C LEU A 184 -13.48 9.64 16.37
N GLY A 185 -12.80 9.59 17.51
CA GLY A 185 -12.51 10.77 18.33
C GLY A 185 -11.63 11.80 17.61
N PHE A 186 -10.65 11.35 16.82
CA PHE A 186 -9.83 12.23 15.98
C PHE A 186 -10.68 12.90 14.89
N MET A 187 -11.48 12.12 14.14
CA MET A 187 -12.35 12.67 13.08
C MET A 187 -13.33 13.71 13.62
N ALA A 188 -14.00 13.42 14.75
CA ALA A 188 -14.92 14.35 15.40
C ALA A 188 -14.23 15.63 15.88
N GLY A 189 -12.97 15.56 16.28
CA GLY A 189 -12.17 16.73 16.70
C GLY A 189 -11.74 17.64 15.55
N VAL A 190 -11.74 17.16 14.32
CA VAL A 190 -11.42 17.96 13.11
C VAL A 190 -12.64 18.75 12.61
N GLU A 191 -13.85 18.25 12.85
CA GLU A 191 -15.10 18.90 12.44
C GLU A 191 -15.51 20.06 13.37
N ALA A 192 -14.93 20.18 14.55
CA ALA A 192 -15.24 21.18 15.57
C ALA A 192 -14.37 22.43 15.41
#